data_0111782edba3a49bf2da6762d13b54bd
#
_entry.id   0111782edba3a49bf2da6762d13b54bd
#
_cell.length_a   1.000
_cell.length_b   1.000
_cell.length_c   1.000
_cell.angle_alpha   90.00
_cell.angle_beta   90.00
_cell.angle_gamma   90.00
#
_symmetry.space_group_name_H-M   'P 1'
#
loop_
_entity.id
_entity.type
_entity.pdbx_description
1 polymer ?
#
loop_
_entity_poly.entity_id
_entity_poly.type
_entity_poly.pdbx_seq_one_letter_code
_entity_poly.pdbx_strand_id
1 'polypeptide(L)'
;PRAFGHIWKASRADGLIAAATFLVTLVAAPHLDKGIMIGALLAIGHYLYRTMAPRVAILGRHEDGTLRDVKVHTHLATSSKVVVIRFDGSLYFANIAHFEDAVLGALADHREARYFLVVGDAINSIDSSGEEMLHNLVAQLHQAGVEIVFSGLKKQILDVMRTTGLFTFVGE
;
A
#
# COMPACT_ATOMS: atom_id res chain seq x y z
N PRO A 1 0.87 6.54 -33.94
CA PRO A 1 0.59 5.10 -33.82
C PRO A 1 1.62 4.37 -32.93
N ARG A 2 2.95 4.66 -33.05
CA ARG A 2 3.98 3.96 -32.26
C ARG A 2 3.88 4.21 -30.75
N ALA A 3 3.56 5.42 -30.34
CA ALA A 3 3.38 5.77 -28.92
C ALA A 3 2.21 5.00 -28.28
N PHE A 4 1.09 4.86 -28.97
CA PHE A 4 -0.10 4.14 -28.47
C PHE A 4 0.20 2.65 -28.23
N GLY A 5 0.94 2.01 -29.15
CA GLY A 5 1.35 0.61 -28.99
C GLY A 5 2.30 0.40 -27.79
N HIS A 6 3.11 1.40 -27.45
CA HIS A 6 3.99 1.35 -26.28
C HIS A 6 3.22 1.48 -24.96
N ILE A 7 2.29 2.42 -24.89
CA ILE A 7 1.41 2.62 -23.72
C ILE A 7 0.58 1.35 -23.45
N TRP A 8 0.02 0.75 -24.51
CA TRP A 8 -0.79 -0.47 -24.38
C TRP A 8 -0.01 -1.67 -23.84
N LYS A 9 1.28 -1.77 -24.20
CA LYS A 9 2.17 -2.83 -23.68
C LYS A 9 2.61 -2.59 -22.24
N ALA A 10 2.74 -1.33 -21.82
CA ALA A 10 3.16 -0.95 -20.48
C ALA A 10 1.99 -1.08 -19.48
N SER A 11 0.79 -0.60 -19.86
CA SER A 11 -0.40 -0.64 -19.01
C SER A 11 -1.66 -0.65 -19.89
N ARG A 12 -2.43 -1.72 -19.82
CA ARG A 12 -3.70 -1.81 -20.56
C ARG A 12 -4.72 -0.77 -20.07
N ALA A 13 -4.72 -0.47 -18.78
CA ALA A 13 -5.61 0.50 -18.18
C ALA A 13 -5.31 1.93 -18.68
N ASP A 14 -4.04 2.32 -18.71
CA ASP A 14 -3.62 3.63 -19.24
C ASP A 14 -3.94 3.73 -20.74
N GLY A 15 -3.77 2.65 -21.49
CA GLY A 15 -4.17 2.57 -22.90
C GLY A 15 -5.67 2.77 -23.11
N LEU A 16 -6.51 2.16 -22.27
CA LEU A 16 -7.97 2.32 -22.30
C LEU A 16 -8.38 3.76 -21.96
N ILE A 17 -7.78 4.36 -20.94
CA ILE A 17 -8.07 5.74 -20.54
C ILE A 17 -7.67 6.71 -21.65
N ALA A 18 -6.50 6.52 -22.27
CA ALA A 18 -6.08 7.35 -23.39
C ALA A 18 -7.04 7.21 -24.60
N ALA A 19 -7.50 6.01 -24.91
CA ALA A 19 -8.49 5.77 -25.97
C ALA A 19 -9.84 6.40 -25.63
N ALA A 20 -10.32 6.24 -24.41
CA ALA A 20 -11.57 6.84 -23.94
C ALA A 20 -11.51 8.37 -23.98
N THR A 21 -10.42 8.96 -23.49
CA THR A 21 -10.19 10.41 -23.56
C THR A 21 -10.22 10.92 -24.98
N PHE A 22 -9.54 10.20 -25.91
CA PHE A 22 -9.53 10.58 -27.31
C PHE A 22 -10.92 10.54 -27.94
N LEU A 23 -11.67 9.47 -27.70
CA LEU A 23 -13.04 9.32 -28.22
C LEU A 23 -13.98 10.39 -27.65
N VAL A 24 -13.94 10.64 -26.34
CA VAL A 24 -14.74 11.68 -25.69
C VAL A 24 -14.43 13.06 -26.27
N THR A 25 -13.14 13.36 -26.50
CA THR A 25 -12.71 14.63 -27.09
C THR A 25 -13.24 14.81 -28.52
N LEU A 26 -13.25 13.73 -29.32
CA LEU A 26 -13.81 13.76 -30.67
C LEU A 26 -15.34 14.00 -30.66
N VAL A 27 -16.06 13.32 -29.79
CA VAL A 27 -17.52 13.44 -29.67
C VAL A 27 -17.92 14.81 -29.10
N ALA A 28 -17.11 15.38 -28.22
CA ALA A 28 -17.33 16.70 -27.60
C ALA A 28 -17.05 17.85 -28.58
N ALA A 29 -16.49 17.63 -29.76
CA ALA A 29 -16.21 18.69 -30.71
C ALA A 29 -17.49 19.46 -31.09
N PRO A 30 -17.47 20.82 -31.12
CA PRO A 30 -16.30 21.70 -31.04
C PRO A 30 -15.83 22.06 -29.61
N HIS A 31 -16.48 21.54 -28.56
CA HIS A 31 -16.17 21.84 -27.16
C HIS A 31 -15.00 20.97 -26.64
N LEU A 32 -13.79 21.19 -27.15
CA LEU A 32 -12.58 20.46 -26.78
C LEU A 32 -12.21 20.59 -25.31
N ASP A 33 -12.55 21.72 -24.69
CA ASP A 33 -12.40 22.00 -23.26
C ASP A 33 -13.08 20.94 -22.40
N LYS A 34 -14.30 20.53 -22.72
CA LYS A 34 -15.06 19.51 -22.01
C LYS A 34 -14.41 18.12 -22.17
N GLY A 35 -13.92 17.79 -23.35
CA GLY A 35 -13.23 16.53 -23.60
C GLY A 35 -11.94 16.40 -22.79
N ILE A 36 -11.14 17.47 -22.74
CA ILE A 36 -9.91 17.52 -21.95
C ILE A 36 -10.20 17.39 -20.45
N MET A 37 -11.23 18.11 -19.97
CA MET A 37 -11.62 18.05 -18.55
C MET A 37 -12.06 16.64 -18.14
N ILE A 38 -12.91 15.98 -18.95
CA ILE A 38 -13.33 14.61 -18.68
C ILE A 38 -12.13 13.64 -18.71
N GLY A 39 -11.21 13.80 -19.66
CA GLY A 39 -10.00 12.99 -19.73
C GLY A 39 -9.12 13.15 -18.50
N ALA A 40 -8.94 14.40 -18.03
CA ALA A 40 -8.18 14.68 -16.82
C ALA A 40 -8.83 14.05 -15.57
N LEU A 41 -10.16 14.16 -15.44
CA LEU A 41 -10.90 13.52 -14.33
C LEU A 41 -10.78 11.99 -14.37
N LEU A 42 -10.86 11.36 -15.54
CA LEU A 42 -10.66 9.92 -15.69
C LEU A 42 -9.24 9.51 -15.30
N ALA A 43 -8.23 10.26 -15.70
CA ALA A 43 -6.83 9.98 -15.37
C ALA A 43 -6.56 10.10 -13.85
N ILE A 44 -7.08 11.17 -13.23
CA ILE A 44 -6.98 11.40 -11.78
C ILE A 44 -7.73 10.29 -11.03
N GLY A 45 -8.96 9.97 -11.42
CA GLY A 45 -9.76 8.91 -10.80
C GLY A 45 -9.06 7.55 -10.87
N HIS A 46 -8.47 7.21 -12.01
CA HIS A 46 -7.68 5.98 -12.15
C HIS A 46 -6.43 5.99 -11.29
N TYR A 47 -5.70 7.10 -11.22
CA TYR A 47 -4.54 7.25 -10.36
C TYR A 47 -4.92 7.03 -8.89
N LEU A 48 -5.97 7.68 -8.41
CA LEU A 48 -6.48 7.49 -7.04
C LEU A 48 -6.87 6.03 -6.80
N TYR A 49 -7.66 5.42 -7.69
CA TYR A 49 -8.06 4.01 -7.57
C TYR A 49 -6.85 3.08 -7.43
N ARG A 50 -5.81 3.29 -8.24
CA ARG A 50 -4.58 2.49 -8.20
C ARG A 50 -3.80 2.67 -6.89
N THR A 51 -3.83 3.85 -6.29
CA THR A 51 -3.11 4.15 -5.04
C THR A 51 -3.88 3.74 -3.79
N MET A 52 -5.19 3.48 -3.90
CA MET A 52 -6.03 3.04 -2.77
C MET A 52 -5.74 1.61 -2.32
N ALA A 53 -5.23 0.75 -3.21
CA ALA A 53 -4.91 -0.65 -2.89
C ALA A 53 -3.46 -0.98 -3.29
N PRO A 54 -2.45 -0.47 -2.55
CA PRO A 54 -1.06 -0.83 -2.75
C PRO A 54 -0.85 -2.33 -2.52
N ARG A 55 0.18 -2.88 -3.15
CA ARG A 55 0.52 -4.28 -2.94
C ARG A 55 0.89 -4.53 -1.47
N VAL A 56 0.30 -5.56 -0.89
CA VAL A 56 0.72 -6.13 0.38
C VAL A 56 1.29 -7.52 0.13
N ALA A 57 2.47 -7.78 0.66
CA ALA A 57 3.14 -9.08 0.53
C ALA A 57 3.42 -9.67 1.92
N ILE A 58 3.01 -10.91 2.13
CA ILE A 58 3.48 -11.72 3.27
C ILE A 58 4.87 -12.22 2.91
N LEU A 59 5.83 -12.03 3.82
CA LEU A 59 7.23 -12.34 3.59
C LEU A 59 7.66 -13.56 4.42
N GLY A 60 8.53 -14.35 3.82
CA GLY A 60 9.27 -15.41 4.48
C GLY A 60 10.77 -15.19 4.33
N ARG A 61 11.57 -15.80 5.20
CA ARG A 61 13.03 -15.70 5.18
C ARG A 61 13.62 -16.70 4.19
N HIS A 62 14.40 -16.19 3.26
CA HIS A 62 15.19 -17.01 2.33
C HIS A 62 16.53 -17.44 2.99
N GLU A 63 17.18 -18.47 2.44
CA GLU A 63 18.47 -19.00 2.96
C GLU A 63 19.58 -17.97 3.04
N ASP A 64 19.57 -16.98 2.14
CA ASP A 64 20.52 -15.85 2.13
C ASP A 64 20.23 -14.78 3.20
N GLY A 65 19.20 -14.98 4.04
CA GLY A 65 18.77 -14.09 5.09
C GLY A 65 17.83 -12.96 4.64
N THR A 66 17.57 -12.82 3.33
CA THR A 66 16.64 -11.81 2.81
C THR A 66 15.17 -12.20 3.02
N LEU A 67 14.30 -11.20 3.15
CA LEU A 67 12.86 -11.39 3.20
C LEU A 67 12.27 -11.33 1.79
N ARG A 68 11.51 -12.37 1.41
CA ARG A 68 10.91 -12.50 0.09
C ARG A 68 9.44 -12.85 0.18
N ASP A 69 8.67 -12.48 -0.86
CA ASP A 69 7.24 -12.76 -0.95
C ASP A 69 6.98 -14.26 -1.07
N VAL A 70 6.18 -14.79 -0.14
CA VAL A 70 5.83 -16.23 -0.09
C VAL A 70 4.99 -16.68 -1.29
N LYS A 71 4.31 -15.74 -1.98
CA LYS A 71 3.55 -16.05 -3.20
C LYS A 71 4.42 -16.17 -4.45
N VAL A 72 5.63 -15.62 -4.40
CA VAL A 72 6.54 -15.58 -5.56
C VAL A 72 7.65 -16.61 -5.43
N HIS A 73 8.12 -16.85 -4.21
CA HIS A 73 9.23 -17.76 -3.93
C HIS A 73 8.75 -18.96 -3.12
N THR A 74 9.16 -20.14 -3.53
CA THR A 74 8.95 -21.40 -2.78
C THR A 74 10.09 -21.62 -1.78
N HIS A 75 9.85 -22.45 -0.76
CA HIS A 75 10.86 -22.85 0.22
C HIS A 75 11.39 -21.72 1.12
N LEU A 76 10.51 -20.75 1.45
CA LEU A 76 10.84 -19.74 2.44
C LEU A 76 10.54 -20.23 3.85
N ALA A 77 11.42 -19.93 4.80
CA ALA A 77 11.18 -20.18 6.20
C ALA A 77 10.16 -19.16 6.74
N THR A 78 9.05 -19.65 7.27
CA THR A 78 8.03 -18.87 7.96
C THR A 78 7.92 -19.34 9.41
N SER A 79 7.37 -18.50 10.27
CA SER A 79 7.15 -18.82 11.68
C SER A 79 5.66 -18.77 11.99
N SER A 80 5.17 -19.67 12.82
CA SER A 80 3.79 -19.59 13.32
C SER A 80 3.60 -18.41 14.30
N LYS A 81 4.68 -17.96 14.94
CA LYS A 81 4.64 -16.90 15.96
C LYS A 81 4.95 -15.50 15.42
N VAL A 82 5.52 -15.38 14.22
CA VAL A 82 5.93 -14.11 13.63
C VAL A 82 5.35 -14.00 12.24
N VAL A 83 4.49 -13.01 12.03
CA VAL A 83 3.98 -12.65 10.71
C VAL A 83 4.76 -11.45 10.20
N VAL A 84 5.27 -11.54 8.98
CA VAL A 84 6.01 -10.45 8.34
C VAL A 84 5.27 -9.99 7.12
N ILE A 85 4.96 -8.69 7.06
CA ILE A 85 4.37 -8.09 5.87
C ILE A 85 5.21 -6.94 5.35
N ARG A 86 5.10 -6.70 4.04
CA ARG A 86 5.57 -5.47 3.40
C ARG A 86 4.40 -4.78 2.72
N PHE A 87 4.27 -3.50 2.99
CA PHE A 87 3.29 -2.64 2.36
C PHE A 87 4.00 -1.72 1.36
N ASP A 88 3.65 -1.85 0.08
CA ASP A 88 4.34 -1.16 -1.02
C ASP A 88 3.67 0.19 -1.35
N GLY A 89 3.53 1.08 -0.35
CA GLY A 89 2.91 2.39 -0.52
C GLY A 89 3.01 3.28 0.71
N SER A 90 2.72 4.57 0.53
CA SER A 90 2.55 5.51 1.64
C SER A 90 1.21 5.26 2.34
N LEU A 91 1.12 5.57 3.64
CA LEU A 91 -0.11 5.45 4.42
C LEU A 91 -0.85 6.79 4.44
N TYR A 92 -2.04 6.83 3.88
CA TYR A 92 -2.87 8.02 3.82
C TYR A 92 -4.36 7.66 3.76
N PHE A 93 -5.23 8.64 3.97
CA PHE A 93 -6.68 8.46 4.14
C PHE A 93 -7.33 7.47 3.15
N ALA A 94 -6.84 7.39 1.91
CA ALA A 94 -7.48 6.57 0.89
C ALA A 94 -7.10 5.08 0.94
N ASN A 95 -6.03 4.70 1.65
CA ASN A 95 -5.57 3.31 1.71
C ASN A 95 -5.41 2.72 3.12
N ILE A 96 -5.77 3.47 4.15
CA ILE A 96 -5.68 3.00 5.54
C ILE A 96 -6.52 1.75 5.78
N ALA A 97 -7.75 1.70 5.25
CA ALA A 97 -8.61 0.52 5.38
C ALA A 97 -7.98 -0.71 4.72
N HIS A 98 -7.35 -0.53 3.55
CA HIS A 98 -6.67 -1.62 2.87
C HIS A 98 -5.47 -2.16 3.67
N PHE A 99 -4.72 -1.27 4.33
CA PHE A 99 -3.62 -1.69 5.21
C PHE A 99 -4.14 -2.44 6.44
N GLU A 100 -5.16 -1.89 7.11
CA GLU A 100 -5.79 -2.50 8.29
C GLU A 100 -6.34 -3.89 7.96
N ASP A 101 -7.12 -4.02 6.89
CA ASP A 101 -7.67 -5.30 6.41
C ASP A 101 -6.57 -6.32 6.12
N ALA A 102 -5.46 -5.88 5.54
CA ALA A 102 -4.33 -6.76 5.25
C ALA A 102 -3.64 -7.26 6.53
N VAL A 103 -3.48 -6.41 7.54
CA VAL A 103 -2.91 -6.80 8.84
C VAL A 103 -3.84 -7.76 9.56
N LEU A 104 -5.12 -7.41 9.69
CA LEU A 104 -6.11 -8.23 10.39
C LEU A 104 -6.36 -9.56 9.67
N GLY A 105 -6.40 -9.56 8.34
CA GLY A 105 -6.50 -10.77 7.53
C GLY A 105 -5.31 -11.70 7.72
N ALA A 106 -4.09 -11.15 7.69
CA ALA A 106 -2.88 -11.95 7.93
C ALA A 106 -2.84 -12.56 9.33
N LEU A 107 -3.34 -11.84 10.35
CA LEU A 107 -3.45 -12.38 11.71
C LEU A 107 -4.54 -13.46 11.83
N ALA A 108 -5.66 -13.32 11.14
CA ALA A 108 -6.72 -14.34 11.13
C ALA A 108 -6.21 -15.68 10.57
N ASP A 109 -5.31 -15.63 9.59
CA ASP A 109 -4.65 -16.79 8.99
C ASP A 109 -3.54 -17.39 9.90
N HIS A 110 -2.99 -16.58 10.84
CA HIS A 110 -1.87 -16.97 11.72
C HIS A 110 -2.23 -16.79 13.20
N ARG A 111 -3.16 -17.58 13.70
CA ARG A 111 -3.74 -17.45 15.07
C ARG A 111 -2.74 -17.60 16.22
N GLU A 112 -1.58 -18.18 15.97
CA GLU A 112 -0.50 -18.34 16.98
C GLU A 112 0.47 -17.16 16.97
N ALA A 113 0.27 -16.16 16.10
CA ALA A 113 1.15 -15.03 16.00
C ALA A 113 1.22 -14.24 17.30
N ARG A 114 2.44 -13.92 17.72
CA ARG A 114 2.77 -13.05 18.86
C ARG A 114 3.43 -11.76 18.43
N TYR A 115 4.05 -11.77 17.26
CA TYR A 115 4.75 -10.64 16.69
C TYR A 115 4.29 -10.40 15.26
N PHE A 116 4.03 -9.14 14.97
CA PHE A 116 3.66 -8.69 13.63
C PHE A 116 4.69 -7.68 13.14
N LEU A 117 5.55 -8.09 12.21
CA LEU A 117 6.60 -7.25 11.65
C LEU A 117 6.15 -6.58 10.36
N VAL A 118 6.11 -5.27 10.35
CA VAL A 118 5.86 -4.45 9.16
C VAL A 118 7.18 -3.95 8.58
N VAL A 119 7.51 -4.41 7.38
CA VAL A 119 8.66 -3.91 6.61
C VAL A 119 8.24 -2.62 5.91
N GLY A 120 8.73 -1.50 6.42
CA GLY A 120 8.30 -0.14 6.06
C GLY A 120 9.18 0.57 5.03
N ASP A 121 10.11 -0.13 4.37
CA ASP A 121 11.04 0.48 3.39
C ASP A 121 10.32 1.24 2.27
N ALA A 122 9.13 0.77 1.87
CA ALA A 122 8.31 1.37 0.83
C ALA A 122 7.31 2.42 1.37
N ILE A 123 7.18 2.58 2.69
CA ILE A 123 6.35 3.63 3.29
C ILE A 123 7.12 4.95 3.21
N ASN A 124 6.70 5.82 2.30
CA ASN A 124 7.38 7.08 2.05
C ASN A 124 6.83 8.26 2.84
N SER A 125 5.54 8.23 3.14
CA SER A 125 4.86 9.28 3.92
C SER A 125 3.69 8.70 4.69
N ILE A 126 3.30 9.40 5.72
CA ILE A 126 2.11 9.13 6.53
C ILE A 126 1.38 10.46 6.73
N ASP A 127 0.06 10.48 6.52
CA ASP A 127 -0.79 11.61 6.85
C ASP A 127 -1.45 11.42 8.22
N SER A 128 -2.22 12.40 8.67
CA SER A 128 -2.91 12.35 9.96
C SER A 128 -3.87 11.16 10.09
N SER A 129 -4.55 10.80 9.01
CA SER A 129 -5.46 9.65 9.00
C SER A 129 -4.71 8.33 9.11
N GLY A 130 -3.56 8.22 8.43
CA GLY A 130 -2.67 7.06 8.52
C GLY A 130 -2.07 6.90 9.90
N GLU A 131 -1.70 7.99 10.55
CA GLU A 131 -1.17 8.00 11.91
C GLU A 131 -2.23 7.56 12.93
N GLU A 132 -3.42 8.14 12.88
CA GLU A 132 -4.54 7.79 13.74
C GLU A 132 -4.94 6.31 13.59
N MET A 133 -4.99 5.82 12.34
CA MET A 133 -5.25 4.41 12.07
C MET A 133 -4.17 3.51 12.68
N LEU A 134 -2.88 3.85 12.53
CA LEU A 134 -1.80 3.07 13.13
C LEU A 134 -1.91 3.04 14.66
N HIS A 135 -2.25 4.16 15.29
CA HIS A 135 -2.45 4.23 16.73
C HIS A 135 -3.54 3.26 17.19
N ASN A 136 -4.69 3.28 16.52
CA ASN A 136 -5.82 2.38 16.80
C ASN A 136 -5.48 0.91 16.55
N LEU A 137 -4.79 0.61 15.44
CA LEU A 137 -4.37 -0.74 15.07
C LEU A 137 -3.38 -1.31 16.10
N VAL A 138 -2.38 -0.53 16.52
CA VAL A 138 -1.42 -0.93 17.57
C VAL A 138 -2.16 -1.25 18.87
N ALA A 139 -3.12 -0.39 19.30
CA ALA A 139 -3.93 -0.64 20.49
C ALA A 139 -4.72 -1.96 20.37
N GLN A 140 -5.34 -2.20 19.24
CA GLN A 140 -6.11 -3.42 18.98
C GLN A 140 -5.22 -4.67 18.99
N LEU A 141 -4.03 -4.62 18.40
CA LEU A 141 -3.08 -5.73 18.39
C LEU A 141 -2.56 -6.03 19.79
N HIS A 142 -2.19 -5.01 20.57
CA HIS A 142 -1.77 -5.18 21.95
C HIS A 142 -2.87 -5.83 22.82
N GLN A 143 -4.14 -5.45 22.65
CA GLN A 143 -5.27 -6.09 23.32
C GLN A 143 -5.43 -7.56 22.94
N ALA A 144 -5.10 -7.91 21.70
CA ALA A 144 -5.08 -9.29 21.22
C ALA A 144 -3.83 -10.08 21.64
N GLY A 145 -2.89 -9.45 22.36
CA GLY A 145 -1.62 -10.08 22.79
C GLY A 145 -0.61 -10.25 21.67
N VAL A 146 -0.69 -9.40 20.65
CA VAL A 146 0.23 -9.35 19.50
C VAL A 146 1.02 -8.06 19.53
N GLU A 147 2.34 -8.16 19.52
CA GLU A 147 3.23 -7.01 19.41
C GLU A 147 3.48 -6.66 17.95
N ILE A 148 3.32 -5.39 17.60
CA ILE A 148 3.65 -4.89 16.27
C ILE A 148 5.04 -4.24 16.30
N VAL A 149 5.84 -4.57 15.29
CA VAL A 149 7.20 -4.06 15.13
C VAL A 149 7.33 -3.49 13.72
N PHE A 150 7.98 -2.35 13.60
CA PHE A 150 8.28 -1.75 12.30
C PHE A 150 9.78 -1.83 12.01
N SER A 151 10.15 -2.19 10.79
CA SER A 151 11.54 -2.14 10.33
C SER A 151 11.66 -1.30 9.06
N GLY A 152 12.82 -0.69 8.85
CA GLY A 152 13.11 0.05 7.62
C GLY A 152 12.33 1.35 7.44
N LEU A 153 11.72 1.89 8.51
CA LEU A 153 11.01 3.17 8.44
C LEU A 153 11.97 4.32 8.14
N LYS A 154 11.55 5.19 7.23
CA LYS A 154 12.30 6.40 6.88
C LYS A 154 12.24 7.43 7.99
N LYS A 155 13.30 8.26 8.08
CA LYS A 155 13.41 9.29 9.10
C LYS A 155 12.17 10.17 9.21
N GLN A 156 11.59 10.58 8.09
CA GLN A 156 10.37 11.42 8.09
C GLN A 156 9.17 10.74 8.75
N ILE A 157 9.04 9.42 8.65
CA ILE A 157 7.98 8.66 9.32
C ILE A 157 8.25 8.62 10.82
N LEU A 158 9.49 8.30 11.20
CA LEU A 158 9.91 8.28 12.61
C LEU A 158 9.73 9.65 13.28
N ASP A 159 10.00 10.74 12.56
CA ASP A 159 9.81 12.11 13.07
C ASP A 159 8.32 12.39 13.34
N VAL A 160 7.41 11.97 12.45
CA VAL A 160 5.96 12.05 12.68
C VAL A 160 5.57 11.21 13.90
N MET A 161 5.95 9.92 13.94
CA MET A 161 5.62 9.01 15.03
C MET A 161 6.12 9.52 16.40
N ARG A 162 7.31 10.16 16.44
CA ARG A 162 7.83 10.77 17.68
C ARG A 162 7.04 11.99 18.09
N THR A 163 6.66 12.84 17.14
CA THR A 163 5.90 14.07 17.41
C THR A 163 4.50 13.76 17.92
N THR A 164 3.86 12.70 17.44
CA THR A 164 2.51 12.28 17.84
C THR A 164 2.49 11.34 19.06
N GLY A 165 3.66 10.85 19.50
CA GLY A 165 3.74 9.88 20.59
C GLY A 165 3.55 8.42 20.14
N LEU A 166 3.22 8.16 18.88
CA LEU A 166 3.04 6.82 18.35
C LEU A 166 4.30 5.97 18.49
N PHE A 167 5.49 6.58 18.35
CA PHE A 167 6.77 5.87 18.53
C PHE A 167 6.89 5.22 19.91
N THR A 168 6.58 5.98 20.97
CA THR A 168 6.60 5.46 22.35
C THR A 168 5.48 4.44 22.60
N PHE A 169 4.35 4.61 21.91
CA PHE A 169 3.18 3.74 22.06
C PHE A 169 3.41 2.37 21.40
N VAL A 170 4.14 2.31 20.29
CA VAL A 170 4.54 1.04 19.64
C VAL A 170 5.56 0.28 20.49
N GLY A 171 6.40 0.99 21.25
CA GLY A 171 7.54 0.44 21.99
C GLY A 171 8.85 0.72 21.26
N GLU A 172 9.96 0.84 22.03
CA GLU A 172 11.31 1.04 21.50
C GLU A 172 11.90 -0.23 20.87
#